data_a4da55d56dc199522c00ae035a7f5349
#
_entry.id   a4da55d56dc199522c00ae035a7f5349
#
_cell.length_a   1.000
_cell.length_b   1.000
_cell.length_c   1.000
_cell.angle_alpha   90.00
_cell.angle_beta   90.00
_cell.angle_gamma   90.00
#
_symmetry.space_group_name_H-M   'P 1'
#
loop_
_entity.id
_entity.type
_entity.pdbx_description
1 polymer ?
#
loop_
_entity_poly.entity_id
_entity_poly.type
_entity_poly.pdbx_seq_one_letter_code
_entity_poly.pdbx_strand_id
1 'polypeptide(L)'
;TPETTEVTVKKVWDDAKNQDGLRPASITVHLLANGEKVQTATVSGEGETWSHTFTNLPVYKKGQKIIYTVTEDTVANYTTTIDGTTITNTYKPGKTSLTVTKKWDDAENQDGLRPKTIKVQLYADGQKLGKEVELSEGNKWSYTFSDLDEKKDGKTIQYTVKETKVPEGYTQTVEATNPGQVVISNTHTPSKTRVQVIKKWDDANNQDGIRPASITVRLYKDGAPTDQTLELSEANQWYGTFENLDVNAAGKALNYTVKEENVPEGYTLSIDDKDPAHLVLTNKHEPNVTQVQVTKKWDDDNNQDGLRPKEIRVQLYAGDQKLGKEVVLSA
;
A
#
# COMPACT_ATOMS: atom_id res chain seq x y z
N THR A 1 75.26 7.79 49.56
CA THR A 1 74.31 8.41 48.59
C THR A 1 72.89 8.21 49.16
N PRO A 2 72.03 9.26 49.12
CA PRO A 2 70.64 9.11 49.53
C PRO A 2 69.95 8.06 48.75
N GLU A 3 69.07 7.30 49.40
CA GLU A 3 68.27 6.29 48.79
C GLU A 3 67.18 6.89 47.86
N THR A 4 67.03 6.39 46.64
CA THR A 4 66.03 6.84 45.66
C THR A 4 65.10 5.70 45.28
N THR A 5 63.89 6.08 44.84
CA THR A 5 62.85 5.21 44.34
C THR A 5 62.25 5.76 43.03
N GLU A 6 61.32 5.04 42.47
CA GLU A 6 60.54 5.47 41.32
C GLU A 6 59.07 5.23 41.57
N VAL A 7 58.21 5.96 40.86
CA VAL A 7 56.75 5.81 40.87
C VAL A 7 56.29 5.76 39.44
N THR A 8 55.71 4.59 39.06
CA THR A 8 55.10 4.44 37.75
C THR A 8 53.60 4.70 37.84
N VAL A 9 53.13 5.67 37.08
CA VAL A 9 51.72 5.96 36.87
C VAL A 9 51.21 5.12 35.70
N LYS A 10 50.11 4.38 35.92
CA LYS A 10 49.37 3.68 34.91
C LYS A 10 48.11 4.48 34.61
N LYS A 11 47.92 4.92 33.36
CA LYS A 11 46.69 5.51 32.86
C LYS A 11 45.86 4.48 32.14
N VAL A 12 44.56 4.41 32.49
CA VAL A 12 43.58 3.51 31.85
C VAL A 12 42.42 4.35 31.29
N TRP A 13 42.03 4.07 30.09
CA TRP A 13 40.84 4.62 29.43
C TRP A 13 39.74 3.58 29.38
N ASP A 14 38.59 3.86 29.98
CA ASP A 14 37.36 3.05 29.93
C ASP A 14 36.30 3.86 29.17
N ASP A 15 36.40 3.85 27.83
CA ASP A 15 35.66 4.71 26.93
C ASP A 15 35.29 4.01 25.61
N ALA A 16 35.10 2.68 25.67
CA ALA A 16 34.79 1.85 24.50
C ALA A 16 35.79 2.09 23.34
N LYS A 17 37.11 2.08 23.66
CA LYS A 17 38.17 2.30 22.66
C LYS A 17 38.09 3.63 21.94
N ASN A 18 37.71 4.68 22.69
CA ASN A 18 37.53 6.02 22.16
C ASN A 18 36.47 6.12 21.04
N GLN A 19 35.36 5.37 21.18
CA GLN A 19 34.27 5.29 20.20
C GLN A 19 33.76 6.66 19.79
N ASP A 20 33.57 7.59 20.77
CA ASP A 20 33.03 8.91 20.48
C ASP A 20 34.12 9.95 20.09
N GLY A 21 35.40 9.51 20.05
CA GLY A 21 36.50 10.37 19.62
C GLY A 21 36.87 11.49 20.63
N LEU A 22 36.52 11.34 21.91
CA LEU A 22 36.68 12.38 22.92
C LEU A 22 38.01 12.29 23.70
N ARG A 23 38.75 11.17 23.58
CA ARG A 23 40.02 10.96 24.26
C ARG A 23 41.04 12.02 23.79
N PRO A 24 41.65 12.80 24.70
CA PRO A 24 42.67 13.75 24.32
C PRO A 24 43.95 13.05 23.86
N ALA A 25 44.79 13.75 23.09
CA ALA A 25 46.08 13.22 22.64
C ALA A 25 47.06 13.04 23.79
N SER A 26 46.91 13.79 24.88
CA SER A 26 47.74 13.73 26.08
C SER A 26 46.98 14.20 27.32
N ILE A 27 47.47 13.84 28.49
CA ILE A 27 46.99 14.27 29.80
C ILE A 27 48.14 14.82 30.63
N THR A 28 47.82 15.58 31.66
CA THR A 28 48.80 16.10 32.64
C THR A 28 48.62 15.34 33.94
N VAL A 29 49.68 14.72 34.41
CA VAL A 29 49.74 13.99 35.68
C VAL A 29 50.70 14.66 36.63
N HIS A 30 50.32 14.76 37.89
CA HIS A 30 51.16 15.36 38.97
C HIS A 30 51.55 14.27 39.95
N LEU A 31 52.83 14.27 40.34
CA LEU A 31 53.34 13.52 41.46
C LEU A 31 53.33 14.40 42.71
N LEU A 32 52.75 13.87 43.78
CA LEU A 32 52.75 14.54 45.11
C LEU A 32 53.63 13.77 46.09
N ALA A 33 54.40 14.47 46.88
CA ALA A 33 55.14 13.90 47.98
C ALA A 33 54.52 14.43 49.29
N ASN A 34 53.99 13.54 50.13
CA ASN A 34 53.23 13.87 51.34
C ASN A 34 52.14 14.94 51.11
N GLY A 35 51.44 14.87 49.92
CA GLY A 35 50.35 15.76 49.53
C GLY A 35 50.80 17.05 48.83
N GLU A 36 52.12 17.36 48.78
CA GLU A 36 52.64 18.49 48.03
C GLU A 36 53.05 18.10 46.60
N LYS A 37 52.66 18.86 45.59
CA LYS A 37 53.01 18.63 44.18
C LYS A 37 54.52 18.87 44.00
N VAL A 38 55.25 17.84 43.52
CA VAL A 38 56.70 17.89 43.37
C VAL A 38 57.14 17.73 41.91
N GLN A 39 56.40 17.01 41.10
CA GLN A 39 56.69 16.86 39.66
C GLN A 39 55.40 16.85 38.84
N THR A 40 55.54 17.21 37.60
CA THR A 40 54.46 17.18 36.61
C THR A 40 54.96 16.52 35.33
N ALA A 41 54.13 15.68 34.71
CA ALA A 41 54.46 15.04 33.45
C ALA A 41 53.29 15.13 32.49
N THR A 42 53.58 15.34 31.21
CA THR A 42 52.61 15.11 30.12
C THR A 42 52.69 13.66 29.69
N VAL A 43 51.55 12.94 29.74
CA VAL A 43 51.50 11.55 29.45
C VAL A 43 50.65 11.35 28.18
N SER A 44 51.19 10.62 27.21
CA SER A 44 50.50 10.25 25.97
C SER A 44 50.81 8.80 25.67
N GLY A 45 50.01 8.19 24.76
CA GLY A 45 50.23 6.82 24.35
C GLY A 45 49.19 6.39 23.32
N GLU A 46 49.30 5.16 22.86
CA GLU A 46 48.36 4.51 21.99
C GLU A 46 47.53 3.46 22.76
N GLY A 47 46.32 3.20 22.30
CA GLY A 47 45.44 2.22 22.94
C GLY A 47 44.85 2.68 24.26
N GLU A 48 44.36 1.75 25.06
CA GLU A 48 43.55 2.01 26.27
C GLU A 48 44.40 2.19 27.55
N THR A 49 45.73 1.93 27.47
CA THR A 49 46.64 2.05 28.63
C THR A 49 47.88 2.83 28.25
N TRP A 50 48.15 3.88 29.03
CA TRP A 50 49.37 4.70 28.93
C TRP A 50 50.15 4.58 30.23
N SER A 51 51.42 4.95 30.25
CA SER A 51 52.25 4.94 31.46
C SER A 51 53.29 6.02 31.44
N HIS A 52 53.73 6.44 32.64
CA HIS A 52 54.87 7.32 32.86
C HIS A 52 55.54 6.93 34.17
N THR A 53 56.86 6.96 34.20
CA THR A 53 57.63 6.66 35.40
C THR A 53 58.40 7.88 35.85
N PHE A 54 58.10 8.36 37.07
CA PHE A 54 58.88 9.36 37.75
C PHE A 54 60.06 8.69 38.44
N THR A 55 61.29 9.10 38.13
CA THR A 55 62.54 8.49 38.62
C THR A 55 63.30 9.39 39.56
N ASN A 56 64.35 8.89 40.23
CA ASN A 56 65.23 9.61 41.12
C ASN A 56 64.51 10.29 42.28
N LEU A 57 63.45 9.65 42.80
CA LEU A 57 62.63 10.21 43.86
C LEU A 57 63.33 9.91 45.26
N PRO A 58 63.50 10.89 46.18
CA PRO A 58 64.02 10.63 47.53
C PRO A 58 63.09 9.67 48.30
N VAL A 59 63.62 8.66 48.98
CA VAL A 59 62.83 7.78 49.84
C VAL A 59 62.45 8.42 51.14
N TYR A 60 63.34 9.30 51.67
CA TYR A 60 63.17 9.98 52.96
C TYR A 60 63.30 11.48 52.85
N LYS A 61 62.60 12.24 53.74
CA LYS A 61 62.70 13.63 53.95
C LYS A 61 62.85 13.88 55.51
N LYS A 62 63.97 14.38 55.95
CA LYS A 62 64.26 14.60 57.40
C LYS A 62 64.03 13.30 58.22
N GLY A 63 64.45 12.15 57.72
CA GLY A 63 64.35 10.87 58.41
C GLY A 63 62.96 10.20 58.35
N GLN A 64 61.99 10.86 57.77
CA GLN A 64 60.64 10.28 57.58
C GLN A 64 60.48 9.79 56.15
N LYS A 65 59.81 8.61 55.96
CA LYS A 65 59.50 8.03 54.64
C LYS A 65 58.50 8.87 53.93
N ILE A 66 58.73 9.20 52.65
CA ILE A 66 57.87 10.00 51.84
C ILE A 66 56.75 9.07 51.26
N ILE A 67 55.51 9.55 51.37
CA ILE A 67 54.36 8.87 50.71
C ILE A 67 54.12 9.60 49.39
N TYR A 68 54.28 8.88 48.26
CA TYR A 68 54.02 9.40 46.96
C TYR A 68 52.62 9.05 46.54
N THR A 69 51.86 10.04 45.97
CA THR A 69 50.55 9.90 45.39
C THR A 69 50.51 10.60 44.03
N VAL A 70 49.52 10.31 43.22
CA VAL A 70 49.38 10.89 41.90
C VAL A 70 47.99 11.55 41.74
N THR A 71 47.95 12.60 40.94
CA THR A 71 46.68 13.23 40.50
C THR A 71 46.76 13.57 39.04
N GLU A 72 45.63 13.81 38.42
CA GLU A 72 45.46 14.17 37.00
C GLU A 72 44.71 15.50 36.90
N ASP A 73 45.04 16.33 35.94
CA ASP A 73 44.20 17.47 35.58
C ASP A 73 42.89 16.98 35.00
N THR A 74 41.79 17.70 35.22
CA THR A 74 40.45 17.33 34.75
C THR A 74 40.44 17.12 33.25
N VAL A 75 39.98 15.94 32.82
CA VAL A 75 39.71 15.61 31.39
C VAL A 75 38.23 15.80 31.13
N ALA A 76 37.93 16.70 30.19
CA ALA A 76 36.54 17.01 29.83
C ALA A 76 35.77 15.73 29.38
N ASN A 77 34.53 15.60 29.82
CA ASN A 77 33.61 14.48 29.56
C ASN A 77 33.96 13.16 30.26
N TYR A 78 35.06 13.07 30.99
CA TYR A 78 35.47 11.86 31.72
C TYR A 78 35.29 12.01 33.24
N THR A 79 34.96 10.89 33.86
CA THR A 79 35.03 10.75 35.31
C THR A 79 36.33 10.03 35.64
N THR A 80 37.16 10.67 36.49
CA THR A 80 38.47 10.15 36.90
C THR A 80 38.37 9.43 38.25
N THR A 81 38.92 8.23 38.33
CA THR A 81 39.16 7.49 39.59
C THR A 81 40.63 7.15 39.70
N ILE A 82 41.15 7.19 40.94
CA ILE A 82 42.57 6.92 41.24
C ILE A 82 42.62 5.81 42.29
N ASP A 83 43.33 4.73 41.97
CA ASP A 83 43.62 3.63 42.88
C ASP A 83 45.15 3.40 42.90
N GLY A 84 45.78 3.75 44.03
CA GLY A 84 47.24 3.78 44.14
C GLY A 84 47.86 4.74 43.11
N THR A 85 48.57 4.19 42.13
CA THR A 85 49.17 4.97 41.02
C THR A 85 48.46 4.67 39.68
N THR A 86 47.30 4.01 39.70
CA THR A 86 46.46 3.77 38.51
C THR A 86 45.39 4.85 38.45
N ILE A 87 45.36 5.61 37.34
CA ILE A 87 44.35 6.64 37.02
C ILE A 87 43.46 6.10 35.94
N THR A 88 42.16 5.93 36.21
CA THR A 88 41.17 5.48 35.25
C THR A 88 40.23 6.61 34.88
N ASN A 89 40.12 6.89 33.59
CA ASN A 89 39.11 7.82 33.05
C ASN A 89 38.02 7.02 32.34
N THR A 90 36.79 7.20 32.84
CA THR A 90 35.59 6.50 32.34
C THR A 90 34.70 7.47 31.57
N TYR A 91 34.29 7.09 30.41
CA TYR A 91 33.27 7.75 29.57
C TYR A 91 32.32 6.74 29.01
N LYS A 92 31.00 7.00 29.07
CA LYS A 92 29.99 6.14 28.49
C LYS A 92 29.52 6.74 27.16
N PRO A 93 29.75 6.07 26.02
CA PRO A 93 29.32 6.54 24.72
C PRO A 93 27.81 6.75 24.59
N GLY A 94 27.43 7.72 23.76
CA GLY A 94 26.05 8.05 23.47
C GLY A 94 25.34 6.95 22.73
N LYS A 95 24.05 6.80 23.02
CA LYS A 95 23.15 5.84 22.35
C LYS A 95 21.96 6.56 21.75
N THR A 96 21.46 6.02 20.65
CA THR A 96 20.29 6.51 19.94
C THR A 96 19.32 5.37 19.59
N SER A 97 18.22 5.71 18.94
CA SER A 97 17.24 4.76 18.43
C SER A 97 16.69 5.20 17.08
N LEU A 98 16.18 4.25 16.31
CA LEU A 98 15.48 4.50 15.05
C LEU A 98 14.18 3.71 15.04
N THR A 99 13.06 4.42 14.90
CA THR A 99 11.73 3.81 14.75
C THR A 99 11.34 3.78 13.28
N VAL A 100 10.98 2.62 12.78
CA VAL A 100 10.39 2.45 11.45
C VAL A 100 8.88 2.19 11.60
N THR A 101 8.09 2.86 10.77
CA THR A 101 6.64 2.64 10.66
C THR A 101 6.29 2.35 9.23
N LYS A 102 5.54 1.28 9.00
CA LYS A 102 4.98 0.93 7.70
C LYS A 102 3.58 1.51 7.55
N LYS A 103 3.34 2.16 6.41
CA LYS A 103 2.01 2.64 6.00
C LYS A 103 1.58 1.95 4.71
N TRP A 104 0.28 1.75 4.58
CA TRP A 104 -0.37 1.21 3.39
C TRP A 104 -1.35 2.25 2.84
N ASP A 105 -1.22 2.55 1.56
CA ASP A 105 -2.12 3.40 0.79
C ASP A 105 -2.70 2.55 -0.36
N ASP A 106 -3.78 1.80 -0.07
CA ASP A 106 -4.32 0.75 -0.93
C ASP A 106 -5.84 0.58 -0.76
N ALA A 107 -6.52 1.69 -0.41
CA ALA A 107 -7.97 1.68 -0.15
C ALA A 107 -8.38 0.55 0.81
N GLU A 108 -7.70 0.46 1.98
CA GLU A 108 -7.96 -0.54 3.01
C GLU A 108 -7.81 -1.99 2.50
N ASN A 109 -6.82 -2.21 1.63
CA ASN A 109 -6.57 -3.51 1.01
C ASN A 109 -7.73 -3.98 0.11
N GLN A 110 -8.32 -3.05 -0.65
CA GLN A 110 -9.48 -3.33 -1.50
C GLN A 110 -9.25 -4.51 -2.44
N ASP A 111 -8.08 -4.58 -3.09
CA ASP A 111 -7.75 -5.67 -4.03
C ASP A 111 -7.18 -6.93 -3.35
N GLY A 112 -7.00 -6.91 -2.02
CA GLY A 112 -6.53 -8.07 -1.26
C GLY A 112 -5.05 -8.40 -1.46
N LEU A 113 -4.25 -7.47 -1.96
CA LEU A 113 -2.84 -7.70 -2.29
C LEU A 113 -1.89 -7.45 -1.11
N ARG A 114 -2.37 -6.79 -0.04
CA ARG A 114 -1.55 -6.50 1.14
C ARG A 114 -1.12 -7.80 1.82
N PRO A 115 0.19 -8.06 1.95
CA PRO A 115 0.68 -9.23 2.67
C PRO A 115 0.41 -9.09 4.17
N LYS A 116 0.37 -10.22 4.87
CA LYS A 116 0.22 -10.23 6.34
C LYS A 116 1.45 -9.68 7.06
N THR A 117 2.61 -9.79 6.45
CA THR A 117 3.89 -9.35 6.99
C THR A 117 4.80 -8.82 5.91
N ILE A 118 5.69 -7.90 6.28
CA ILE A 118 6.87 -7.50 5.49
C ILE A 118 8.12 -7.60 6.36
N LYS A 119 9.28 -7.54 5.75
CA LYS A 119 10.56 -7.50 6.48
C LYS A 119 11.33 -6.22 6.16
N VAL A 120 11.95 -5.68 7.19
CA VAL A 120 12.82 -4.51 7.10
C VAL A 120 14.22 -4.84 7.60
N GLN A 121 15.23 -4.23 6.99
CA GLN A 121 16.64 -4.35 7.36
C GLN A 121 17.18 -3.00 7.78
N LEU A 122 17.84 -2.95 8.95
CA LEU A 122 18.59 -1.80 9.41
C LEU A 122 19.97 -1.77 8.75
N TYR A 123 20.44 -0.56 8.45
CA TYR A 123 21.78 -0.29 7.92
C TYR A 123 22.44 0.80 8.76
N ALA A 124 23.74 0.66 9.02
CA ALA A 124 24.61 1.66 9.61
C ALA A 124 25.69 2.03 8.57
N ASP A 125 25.79 3.30 8.19
CA ASP A 125 26.71 3.79 7.16
C ASP A 125 26.68 2.96 5.86
N GLY A 126 25.45 2.53 5.47
CA GLY A 126 25.23 1.74 4.27
C GLY A 126 25.49 0.22 4.40
N GLN A 127 25.98 -0.24 5.55
CA GLN A 127 26.21 -1.66 5.83
C GLN A 127 25.06 -2.26 6.64
N LYS A 128 24.66 -3.50 6.31
CA LYS A 128 23.64 -4.22 7.08
C LYS A 128 24.03 -4.35 8.54
N LEU A 129 23.11 -4.00 9.42
CA LEU A 129 23.26 -4.16 10.87
C LEU A 129 22.15 -5.06 11.42
N GLY A 130 22.58 -6.11 12.14
CA GLY A 130 21.66 -7.06 12.77
C GLY A 130 20.85 -7.92 11.79
N LYS A 131 19.79 -8.52 12.31
CA LYS A 131 18.86 -9.35 11.55
C LYS A 131 17.69 -8.52 10.99
N GLU A 132 17.05 -9.06 9.95
CA GLU A 132 15.79 -8.53 9.46
C GLU A 132 14.71 -8.59 10.55
N VAL A 133 13.85 -7.57 10.57
CA VAL A 133 12.71 -7.47 11.48
C VAL A 133 11.42 -7.56 10.69
N GLU A 134 10.46 -8.33 11.20
CA GLU A 134 9.15 -8.47 10.62
C GLU A 134 8.20 -7.39 11.15
N LEU A 135 7.48 -6.73 10.23
CA LEU A 135 6.39 -5.81 10.52
C LEU A 135 5.07 -6.44 10.10
N SER A 136 4.06 -6.32 10.95
CA SER A 136 2.73 -6.89 10.77
C SER A 136 1.69 -6.08 11.55
N GLU A 137 0.43 -6.42 11.41
CA GLU A 137 -0.64 -5.84 12.22
C GLU A 137 -0.43 -6.09 13.73
N GLY A 138 0.16 -7.24 14.10
CA GLY A 138 0.44 -7.61 15.49
C GLY A 138 1.37 -6.65 16.21
N ASN A 139 2.32 -6.02 15.52
CA ASN A 139 3.19 -4.97 16.06
C ASN A 139 2.80 -3.57 15.54
N LYS A 140 1.55 -3.40 15.06
CA LYS A 140 1.02 -2.14 14.52
C LYS A 140 1.88 -1.58 13.38
N TRP A 141 2.49 -2.47 12.61
CA TRP A 141 3.35 -2.12 11.49
C TRP A 141 4.53 -1.21 11.88
N SER A 142 5.05 -1.34 13.12
CA SER A 142 6.11 -0.49 13.64
C SER A 142 7.14 -1.28 14.46
N TYR A 143 8.39 -0.82 14.43
CA TYR A 143 9.47 -1.37 15.23
C TYR A 143 10.50 -0.28 15.57
N THR A 144 11.04 -0.33 16.80
CA THR A 144 12.10 0.56 17.24
C THR A 144 13.40 -0.22 17.42
N PHE A 145 14.39 0.12 16.62
CA PHE A 145 15.77 -0.30 16.85
C PHE A 145 16.35 0.59 17.95
N SER A 146 16.62 0.00 19.09
CA SER A 146 17.14 0.69 20.27
C SER A 146 18.61 0.36 20.53
N ASP A 147 19.22 1.09 21.46
CA ASP A 147 20.60 0.87 21.90
C ASP A 147 21.64 0.96 20.76
N LEU A 148 21.36 1.78 19.76
CA LEU A 148 22.26 2.05 18.64
C LEU A 148 23.35 3.03 19.07
N ASP A 149 24.59 2.82 18.65
CA ASP A 149 25.69 3.75 18.87
C ASP A 149 25.46 5.06 18.12
N GLU A 150 25.65 6.21 18.78
CA GLU A 150 25.55 7.51 18.08
C GLU A 150 26.74 7.75 17.15
N LYS A 151 27.92 7.28 17.56
CA LYS A 151 29.18 7.52 16.86
C LYS A 151 30.02 6.26 16.73
N LYS A 152 30.91 6.30 15.76
CA LYS A 152 32.02 5.37 15.56
C LYS A 152 33.24 6.14 15.12
N ASP A 153 34.36 5.93 15.81
CA ASP A 153 35.64 6.63 15.56
C ASP A 153 35.46 8.16 15.51
N GLY A 154 34.63 8.68 16.42
CA GLY A 154 34.30 10.10 16.55
C GLY A 154 33.33 10.65 15.52
N LYS A 155 32.83 9.84 14.56
CA LYS A 155 31.90 10.24 13.51
C LYS A 155 30.51 9.75 13.80
N THR A 156 29.50 10.58 13.55
CA THR A 156 28.09 10.21 13.68
C THR A 156 27.72 9.11 12.67
N ILE A 157 27.11 8.03 13.16
CA ILE A 157 26.64 6.93 12.32
C ILE A 157 25.34 7.31 11.63
N GLN A 158 25.26 7.06 10.32
CA GLN A 158 24.04 7.27 9.54
C GLN A 158 23.22 5.98 9.47
N TYR A 159 22.09 5.95 10.20
CA TYR A 159 21.17 4.82 10.20
C TYR A 159 20.09 4.98 9.14
N THR A 160 19.82 3.91 8.38
CA THR A 160 18.73 3.83 7.42
C THR A 160 18.02 2.49 7.54
N VAL A 161 16.74 2.44 7.14
CA VAL A 161 15.95 1.21 7.10
C VAL A 161 15.40 1.02 5.71
N LYS A 162 15.43 -0.21 5.21
CA LYS A 162 14.86 -0.59 3.90
C LYS A 162 13.96 -1.79 4.08
N GLU A 163 12.82 -1.79 3.38
CA GLU A 163 12.03 -2.99 3.17
C GLU A 163 12.80 -3.94 2.25
N THR A 164 12.91 -5.20 2.63
CA THR A 164 13.77 -6.17 1.92
C THR A 164 13.18 -6.59 0.58
N LYS A 165 11.85 -6.56 0.47
CA LYS A 165 11.12 -6.84 -0.76
C LYS A 165 9.81 -6.06 -0.76
N VAL A 166 9.62 -5.16 -1.73
CA VAL A 166 8.35 -4.50 -1.98
C VAL A 166 7.35 -5.53 -2.52
N PRO A 167 6.14 -5.66 -1.94
CA PRO A 167 5.12 -6.58 -2.43
C PRO A 167 4.73 -6.28 -3.88
N GLU A 168 4.38 -7.33 -4.62
CA GLU A 168 3.90 -7.18 -5.99
C GLU A 168 2.63 -6.31 -6.05
N GLY A 169 2.54 -5.44 -7.05
CA GLY A 169 1.43 -4.50 -7.22
C GLY A 169 1.56 -3.22 -6.41
N TYR A 170 2.62 -3.04 -5.62
CA TYR A 170 2.87 -1.83 -4.84
C TYR A 170 4.07 -1.04 -5.35
N THR A 171 3.98 0.27 -5.19
CA THR A 171 5.13 1.20 -5.26
C THR A 171 5.47 1.67 -3.86
N GLN A 172 6.76 1.95 -3.61
CA GLN A 172 7.25 2.31 -2.28
C GLN A 172 7.82 3.71 -2.26
N THR A 173 7.55 4.42 -1.15
CA THR A 173 8.27 5.63 -0.74
C THR A 173 8.83 5.47 0.66
N VAL A 174 9.98 6.11 0.93
CA VAL A 174 10.62 6.12 2.25
C VAL A 174 10.89 7.56 2.65
N GLU A 175 10.38 7.97 3.80
CA GLU A 175 10.50 9.33 4.30
C GLU A 175 11.09 9.32 5.72
N ALA A 176 12.11 10.15 5.96
CA ALA A 176 12.59 10.48 7.30
C ALA A 176 11.76 11.67 7.80
N THR A 177 10.77 11.41 8.66
CA THR A 177 9.81 12.43 9.11
C THR A 177 10.37 13.30 10.23
N ASN A 178 11.20 12.72 11.10
CA ASN A 178 11.89 13.39 12.21
C ASN A 178 13.21 12.66 12.48
N PRO A 179 14.15 13.26 13.21
CA PRO A 179 15.32 12.54 13.67
C PRO A 179 14.93 11.24 14.39
N GLY A 180 15.49 10.11 13.96
CA GLY A 180 15.20 8.79 14.53
C GLY A 180 13.85 8.18 14.14
N GLN A 181 13.13 8.73 13.15
CA GLN A 181 11.86 8.19 12.65
C GLN A 181 11.86 8.08 11.13
N VAL A 182 11.48 6.90 10.63
CA VAL A 182 11.35 6.57 9.21
C VAL A 182 9.97 6.00 8.95
N VAL A 183 9.31 6.50 7.91
CA VAL A 183 8.05 5.97 7.40
C VAL A 183 8.29 5.32 6.03
N ILE A 184 7.91 4.06 5.90
CA ILE A 184 7.90 3.32 4.64
C ILE A 184 6.44 3.19 4.20
N SER A 185 6.07 3.82 3.09
CA SER A 185 4.71 3.77 2.54
C SER A 185 4.69 2.92 1.29
N ASN A 186 3.77 1.94 1.23
CA ASN A 186 3.48 1.19 0.01
C ASN A 186 2.12 1.60 -0.52
N THR A 187 2.09 2.04 -1.77
CA THR A 187 0.89 2.53 -2.46
C THR A 187 0.47 1.55 -3.55
N HIS A 188 -0.81 1.20 -3.59
CA HIS A 188 -1.47 0.45 -4.64
C HIS A 188 -2.77 1.14 -5.04
N THR A 189 -2.96 1.36 -6.33
CA THR A 189 -4.22 1.89 -6.85
C THR A 189 -5.13 0.74 -7.25
N PRO A 190 -6.30 0.57 -6.60
CA PRO A 190 -7.22 -0.51 -6.92
C PRO A 190 -7.69 -0.50 -8.38
N SER A 191 -7.86 -1.69 -8.93
CA SER A 191 -8.30 -1.90 -10.30
C SER A 191 -9.76 -1.49 -10.49
N LYS A 192 -10.05 -0.91 -11.66
CA LYS A 192 -11.40 -0.51 -12.06
C LYS A 192 -11.85 -1.27 -13.31
N THR A 193 -13.16 -1.43 -13.45
CA THR A 193 -13.83 -2.05 -14.60
C THR A 193 -15.03 -1.24 -15.05
N ARG A 194 -15.72 -1.72 -16.07
CA ARG A 194 -16.96 -1.14 -16.60
C ARG A 194 -17.91 -2.25 -17.01
N VAL A 195 -19.19 -1.95 -17.09
CA VAL A 195 -20.26 -2.83 -17.62
C VAL A 195 -21.00 -2.10 -18.72
N GLN A 196 -20.96 -2.64 -19.91
CA GLN A 196 -21.70 -2.14 -21.07
C GLN A 196 -23.07 -2.80 -21.16
N VAL A 197 -24.07 -2.01 -21.48
CA VAL A 197 -25.46 -2.47 -21.60
C VAL A 197 -25.97 -2.11 -22.99
N ILE A 198 -26.49 -3.14 -23.69
CA ILE A 198 -27.09 -3.01 -24.99
C ILE A 198 -28.56 -3.43 -24.86
N LYS A 199 -29.48 -2.56 -25.26
CA LYS A 199 -30.89 -2.89 -25.36
C LYS A 199 -31.26 -3.32 -26.80
N LYS A 200 -31.94 -4.44 -26.92
CA LYS A 200 -32.50 -4.96 -28.17
C LYS A 200 -34.01 -5.06 -28.06
N TRP A 201 -34.68 -4.87 -29.21
CA TRP A 201 -36.11 -5.00 -29.35
C TRP A 201 -36.40 -6.11 -30.40
N ASP A 202 -37.19 -7.09 -30.02
CA ASP A 202 -37.73 -8.15 -30.89
C ASP A 202 -39.25 -7.98 -30.94
N ASP A 203 -39.74 -7.06 -31.80
CA ASP A 203 -41.12 -6.60 -31.84
C ASP A 203 -41.59 -6.22 -33.24
N ALA A 204 -41.06 -6.94 -34.25
CA ALA A 204 -41.38 -6.69 -35.66
C ALA A 204 -41.24 -5.19 -36.03
N ASN A 205 -40.15 -4.58 -35.55
CA ASN A 205 -39.83 -3.15 -35.79
C ASN A 205 -40.88 -2.18 -35.22
N ASN A 206 -41.39 -2.48 -34.02
CA ASN A 206 -42.44 -1.72 -33.32
C ASN A 206 -43.75 -1.67 -34.07
N GLN A 207 -44.15 -2.81 -34.68
CA GLN A 207 -45.36 -2.91 -35.49
C GLN A 207 -46.62 -2.44 -34.76
N ASP A 208 -46.77 -2.78 -33.48
CA ASP A 208 -47.97 -2.42 -32.70
C ASP A 208 -47.85 -1.03 -32.05
N GLY A 209 -46.68 -0.33 -32.21
CA GLY A 209 -46.47 1.04 -31.72
C GLY A 209 -46.36 1.18 -30.20
N ILE A 210 -46.09 0.10 -29.47
CA ILE A 210 -46.07 0.08 -28.01
C ILE A 210 -44.66 0.19 -27.39
N ARG A 211 -43.60 0.22 -28.23
CA ARG A 211 -42.24 0.44 -27.75
C ARG A 211 -42.12 1.81 -27.08
N PRO A 212 -41.65 1.89 -25.83
CA PRO A 212 -41.47 3.18 -25.15
C PRO A 212 -40.32 3.98 -25.77
N ALA A 213 -40.30 5.28 -25.52
CA ALA A 213 -39.24 6.17 -25.99
C ALA A 213 -37.88 5.92 -25.25
N SER A 214 -37.92 5.46 -24.02
CA SER A 214 -36.75 5.10 -23.22
C SER A 214 -37.09 4.01 -22.19
N ILE A 215 -36.05 3.36 -21.68
CA ILE A 215 -36.12 2.44 -20.53
C ILE A 215 -35.04 2.83 -19.53
N THR A 216 -35.22 2.46 -18.26
CA THR A 216 -34.24 2.64 -17.21
C THR A 216 -33.65 1.28 -16.81
N VAL A 217 -32.33 1.22 -16.75
CA VAL A 217 -31.58 0.02 -16.32
C VAL A 217 -30.81 0.38 -15.07
N ARG A 218 -30.98 -0.42 -14.01
CA ARG A 218 -30.25 -0.29 -12.73
C ARG A 218 -29.12 -1.28 -12.64
N LEU A 219 -27.97 -0.80 -12.14
CA LEU A 219 -26.83 -1.65 -11.79
C LEU A 219 -27.05 -2.32 -10.44
N TYR A 220 -26.72 -3.61 -10.38
CA TYR A 220 -26.67 -4.41 -9.16
C TYR A 220 -25.23 -4.87 -8.89
N LYS A 221 -24.83 -4.83 -7.63
CA LYS A 221 -23.52 -5.30 -7.15
C LYS A 221 -23.75 -6.42 -6.15
N ASP A 222 -23.21 -7.61 -6.42
CA ASP A 222 -23.40 -8.82 -5.60
C ASP A 222 -24.87 -9.11 -5.25
N GLY A 223 -25.76 -8.88 -6.22
CA GLY A 223 -27.21 -9.07 -6.08
C GLY A 223 -27.97 -7.95 -5.40
N ALA A 224 -27.30 -6.93 -4.86
CA ALA A 224 -27.93 -5.76 -4.25
C ALA A 224 -28.04 -4.60 -5.25
N PRO A 225 -29.16 -3.84 -5.27
CA PRO A 225 -29.29 -2.67 -6.12
C PRO A 225 -28.31 -1.58 -5.70
N THR A 226 -27.74 -0.89 -6.70
CA THR A 226 -26.99 0.34 -6.48
C THR A 226 -27.84 1.56 -6.83
N ASP A 227 -27.32 2.77 -6.55
CA ASP A 227 -27.99 4.01 -6.97
C ASP A 227 -27.70 4.38 -8.44
N GLN A 228 -26.87 3.60 -9.14
CA GLN A 228 -26.49 3.85 -10.51
C GLN A 228 -27.55 3.32 -11.47
N THR A 229 -28.03 4.18 -12.37
CA THR A 229 -28.97 3.85 -13.44
C THR A 229 -28.49 4.41 -14.77
N LEU A 230 -28.94 3.76 -15.86
CA LEU A 230 -28.78 4.23 -17.23
C LEU A 230 -30.17 4.40 -17.84
N GLU A 231 -30.40 5.51 -18.53
CA GLU A 231 -31.52 5.66 -19.43
C GLU A 231 -31.08 5.29 -20.84
N LEU A 232 -31.75 4.28 -21.45
CA LEU A 232 -31.48 3.82 -22.81
C LEU A 232 -32.64 4.23 -23.72
N SER A 233 -32.30 4.82 -24.85
CA SER A 233 -33.24 5.35 -25.82
C SER A 233 -32.64 5.34 -27.23
N GLU A 234 -33.39 5.73 -28.22
CA GLU A 234 -32.89 5.85 -29.61
C GLU A 234 -31.76 6.92 -29.71
N ALA A 235 -31.80 7.96 -28.89
CA ALA A 235 -30.78 9.02 -28.87
C ALA A 235 -29.38 8.51 -28.54
N ASN A 236 -29.25 7.49 -27.70
CA ASN A 236 -27.98 6.82 -27.39
C ASN A 236 -27.87 5.43 -28.05
N GLN A 237 -28.67 5.19 -29.10
CA GLN A 237 -28.68 3.93 -29.84
C GLN A 237 -28.97 2.70 -28.98
N TRP A 238 -29.73 2.89 -27.90
CA TRP A 238 -30.07 1.85 -26.94
C TRP A 238 -28.84 1.23 -26.27
N TYR A 239 -27.79 2.03 -26.05
CA TYR A 239 -26.51 1.65 -25.49
C TYR A 239 -26.12 2.56 -24.33
N GLY A 240 -25.49 1.98 -23.29
CA GLY A 240 -24.94 2.72 -22.16
C GLY A 240 -23.82 1.94 -21.49
N THR A 241 -23.06 2.63 -20.62
CA THR A 241 -21.96 2.02 -19.90
C THR A 241 -21.95 2.54 -18.46
N PHE A 242 -21.88 1.62 -17.51
CA PHE A 242 -21.51 1.92 -16.12
C PHE A 242 -19.98 1.91 -16.03
N GLU A 243 -19.39 3.07 -15.73
CA GLU A 243 -17.94 3.28 -15.70
C GLU A 243 -17.38 3.31 -14.28
N ASN A 244 -16.06 3.15 -14.16
CA ASN A 244 -15.30 3.33 -12.92
C ASN A 244 -15.75 2.43 -11.77
N LEU A 245 -16.16 1.22 -12.08
CA LEU A 245 -16.60 0.21 -11.12
C LEU A 245 -15.41 -0.47 -10.47
N ASP A 246 -15.49 -0.77 -9.18
CA ASP A 246 -14.46 -1.53 -8.48
C ASP A 246 -14.41 -2.97 -9.00
N VAL A 247 -13.22 -3.52 -9.21
CA VAL A 247 -13.07 -4.94 -9.56
C VAL A 247 -13.24 -5.82 -8.32
N ASN A 248 -12.70 -5.37 -7.20
CA ASN A 248 -12.69 -6.13 -5.95
C ASN A 248 -13.22 -5.30 -4.77
N ALA A 249 -13.63 -6.00 -3.72
CA ALA A 249 -13.84 -5.46 -2.38
C ALA A 249 -13.31 -6.47 -1.36
N ALA A 250 -12.47 -6.01 -0.42
CA ALA A 250 -11.83 -6.85 0.60
C ALA A 250 -11.17 -8.11 0.01
N GLY A 251 -10.51 -7.98 -1.15
CA GLY A 251 -9.83 -9.05 -1.84
C GLY A 251 -10.73 -10.06 -2.58
N LYS A 252 -12.03 -9.78 -2.69
CA LYS A 252 -12.98 -10.62 -3.42
C LYS A 252 -13.48 -9.91 -4.65
N ALA A 253 -13.55 -10.63 -5.78
CA ALA A 253 -14.11 -10.11 -7.02
C ALA A 253 -15.60 -9.75 -6.81
N LEU A 254 -15.98 -8.57 -7.31
CA LEU A 254 -17.37 -8.09 -7.31
C LEU A 254 -18.08 -8.60 -8.54
N ASN A 255 -19.34 -9.02 -8.37
CA ASN A 255 -20.22 -9.45 -9.45
C ASN A 255 -21.22 -8.35 -9.77
N TYR A 256 -21.21 -7.87 -11.03
CA TYR A 256 -22.14 -6.85 -11.51
C TYR A 256 -23.17 -7.48 -12.42
N THR A 257 -24.44 -7.14 -12.15
CA THR A 257 -25.60 -7.50 -13.00
C THR A 257 -26.48 -6.27 -13.20
N VAL A 258 -27.42 -6.35 -14.12
CA VAL A 258 -28.36 -5.26 -14.38
C VAL A 258 -29.80 -5.75 -14.38
N LYS A 259 -30.74 -4.86 -14.10
CA LYS A 259 -32.17 -5.10 -14.29
C LYS A 259 -32.81 -3.89 -14.97
N GLU A 260 -33.72 -4.15 -15.89
CA GLU A 260 -34.64 -3.15 -16.39
C GLU A 260 -35.67 -2.86 -15.31
N GLU A 261 -35.85 -1.59 -14.93
CA GLU A 261 -36.69 -1.24 -13.77
C GLU A 261 -38.18 -1.49 -14.01
N ASN A 262 -38.66 -1.17 -15.19
CA ASN A 262 -40.05 -1.36 -15.56
C ASN A 262 -40.10 -1.94 -16.96
N VAL A 263 -40.23 -3.27 -17.07
CA VAL A 263 -40.42 -3.91 -18.35
C VAL A 263 -41.76 -3.42 -18.94
N PRO A 264 -41.78 -2.85 -20.16
CA PRO A 264 -42.98 -2.28 -20.71
C PRO A 264 -44.10 -3.36 -20.87
N GLU A 265 -45.33 -2.92 -20.69
CA GLU A 265 -46.51 -3.80 -20.86
C GLU A 265 -46.52 -4.42 -22.26
N GLY A 266 -46.83 -5.70 -22.34
CA GLY A 266 -46.82 -6.46 -23.59
C GLY A 266 -45.47 -7.00 -24.00
N TYR A 267 -44.40 -6.73 -23.26
CA TYR A 267 -43.06 -7.27 -23.51
C TYR A 267 -42.64 -8.32 -22.50
N THR A 268 -41.81 -9.26 -22.95
CA THR A 268 -41.04 -10.17 -22.07
C THR A 268 -39.55 -9.86 -22.17
N LEU A 269 -38.88 -9.77 -21.03
CA LEU A 269 -37.44 -9.47 -20.93
C LEU A 269 -36.63 -10.76 -20.90
N SER A 270 -35.54 -10.81 -21.66
CA SER A 270 -34.44 -11.75 -21.50
C SER A 270 -33.11 -11.00 -21.41
N ILE A 271 -32.17 -11.52 -20.62
CA ILE A 271 -30.84 -10.96 -20.44
C ILE A 271 -29.81 -12.01 -20.83
N ASP A 272 -28.91 -11.65 -21.76
CA ASP A 272 -27.71 -12.43 -22.06
C ASP A 272 -26.57 -11.83 -21.28
N ASP A 273 -26.07 -12.55 -20.26
CA ASP A 273 -25.03 -12.21 -19.33
C ASP A 273 -23.78 -13.13 -19.42
N LYS A 274 -23.62 -13.83 -20.53
CA LYS A 274 -22.47 -14.72 -20.76
C LYS A 274 -21.15 -13.97 -20.73
N ASP A 275 -21.15 -12.71 -21.16
CA ASP A 275 -20.03 -11.79 -20.99
C ASP A 275 -20.44 -10.75 -19.95
N PRO A 276 -19.89 -10.83 -18.71
CA PRO A 276 -20.24 -9.90 -17.62
C PRO A 276 -19.91 -8.43 -17.93
N ALA A 277 -19.01 -8.18 -18.88
CA ALA A 277 -18.65 -6.83 -19.30
C ALA A 277 -19.59 -6.27 -20.38
N HIS A 278 -20.37 -7.11 -21.06
CA HIS A 278 -21.25 -6.75 -22.17
C HIS A 278 -22.62 -7.44 -22.02
N LEU A 279 -23.53 -6.78 -21.35
CA LEU A 279 -24.87 -7.33 -21.08
C LEU A 279 -25.85 -6.91 -22.16
N VAL A 280 -26.64 -7.87 -22.66
CA VAL A 280 -27.65 -7.62 -23.69
C VAL A 280 -29.04 -7.88 -23.11
N LEU A 281 -29.88 -6.83 -23.05
CA LEU A 281 -31.29 -6.92 -22.65
C LEU A 281 -32.17 -6.93 -23.88
N THR A 282 -32.93 -7.99 -24.04
CA THR A 282 -33.88 -8.10 -25.18
C THR A 282 -35.32 -8.10 -24.68
N ASN A 283 -36.11 -7.12 -25.10
CA ASN A 283 -37.57 -7.12 -24.92
C ASN A 283 -38.21 -7.67 -26.15
N LYS A 284 -38.98 -8.77 -25.97
CA LYS A 284 -39.71 -9.44 -27.04
C LYS A 284 -41.21 -9.15 -26.91
N HIS A 285 -41.83 -8.76 -28.00
CA HIS A 285 -43.28 -8.64 -28.18
C HIS A 285 -43.69 -9.31 -29.49
N GLU A 286 -44.72 -10.16 -29.43
CA GLU A 286 -45.31 -10.74 -30.63
C GLU A 286 -46.52 -9.88 -31.03
N PRO A 287 -46.46 -9.22 -32.20
CA PRO A 287 -47.57 -8.39 -32.64
C PRO A 287 -48.87 -9.15 -32.76
N ASN A 288 -49.94 -8.45 -32.44
CA ASN A 288 -51.27 -8.99 -32.57
C ASN A 288 -51.60 -9.30 -34.05
N VAL A 289 -52.22 -10.42 -34.27
CA VAL A 289 -52.70 -10.85 -35.58
C VAL A 289 -54.19 -10.95 -35.59
N THR A 290 -54.78 -10.69 -36.73
CA THR A 290 -56.22 -10.85 -36.98
C THR A 290 -56.43 -11.72 -38.19
N GLN A 291 -57.68 -12.13 -38.42
CA GLN A 291 -58.08 -12.87 -39.61
C GLN A 291 -59.23 -12.15 -40.28
N VAL A 292 -59.28 -12.30 -41.61
CA VAL A 292 -60.38 -11.80 -42.43
C VAL A 292 -60.96 -12.96 -43.11
N GLN A 293 -62.27 -13.21 -42.91
CA GLN A 293 -63.02 -14.19 -43.58
C GLN A 293 -63.85 -13.59 -44.76
N VAL A 294 -63.70 -14.11 -45.94
CA VAL A 294 -64.41 -13.62 -47.11
C VAL A 294 -65.42 -14.65 -47.51
N THR A 295 -66.67 -14.22 -47.65
CA THR A 295 -67.75 -15.04 -48.16
C THR A 295 -68.32 -14.39 -49.40
N LYS A 296 -68.33 -15.10 -50.49
CA LYS A 296 -69.00 -14.68 -51.73
C LYS A 296 -70.46 -15.15 -51.71
N LYS A 297 -71.36 -14.23 -51.88
CA LYS A 297 -72.74 -14.50 -52.09
C LYS A 297 -73.07 -14.13 -53.52
N TRP A 298 -74.00 -14.97 -54.14
CA TRP A 298 -74.52 -14.75 -55.46
C TRP A 298 -75.99 -14.42 -55.32
N ASP A 299 -76.44 -13.36 -56.00
CA ASP A 299 -77.84 -12.99 -56.16
C ASP A 299 -78.17 -13.07 -57.69
N ASP A 300 -78.57 -14.26 -58.10
CA ASP A 300 -78.66 -14.62 -59.50
C ASP A 300 -79.66 -15.76 -59.73
N ASP A 301 -80.73 -15.80 -58.92
CA ASP A 301 -81.83 -16.80 -59.06
C ASP A 301 -81.31 -18.25 -59.20
N ASN A 302 -80.32 -18.61 -58.29
CA ASN A 302 -79.69 -19.94 -58.32
C ASN A 302 -78.94 -20.27 -59.62
N ASN A 303 -78.32 -19.26 -60.25
CA ASN A 303 -77.60 -19.37 -61.49
C ASN A 303 -78.51 -19.83 -62.67
N GLN A 304 -79.72 -19.27 -62.76
CA GLN A 304 -80.73 -19.61 -63.73
C GLN A 304 -80.22 -19.51 -65.19
N ASP A 305 -79.44 -18.48 -65.49
CA ASP A 305 -78.89 -18.29 -66.84
C ASP A 305 -77.54 -18.98 -67.07
N GLY A 306 -77.03 -19.74 -66.09
CA GLY A 306 -75.77 -20.50 -66.18
C GLY A 306 -74.53 -19.66 -66.33
N LEU A 307 -74.53 -18.35 -65.94
CA LEU A 307 -73.44 -17.41 -66.13
C LEU A 307 -72.49 -17.38 -64.93
N ARG A 308 -72.84 -18.00 -63.78
CA ARG A 308 -72.02 -18.01 -62.61
C ARG A 308 -70.70 -18.71 -62.92
N PRO A 309 -69.54 -18.04 -62.74
CA PRO A 309 -68.26 -18.69 -62.95
C PRO A 309 -68.00 -19.75 -61.87
N LYS A 310 -67.21 -20.79 -62.20
CA LYS A 310 -66.91 -21.90 -61.33
C LYS A 310 -66.00 -21.43 -60.16
N GLU A 311 -65.24 -20.36 -60.36
CA GLU A 311 -64.30 -19.76 -59.33
C GLU A 311 -64.26 -18.26 -59.55
N ILE A 312 -63.98 -17.55 -58.43
CA ILE A 312 -63.56 -16.15 -58.40
C ILE A 312 -62.28 -16.04 -57.66
N ARG A 313 -61.57 -14.95 -57.93
CA ARG A 313 -60.31 -14.61 -57.16
C ARG A 313 -60.55 -13.35 -56.34
N VAL A 314 -60.10 -13.42 -55.08
CA VAL A 314 -60.17 -12.30 -54.18
C VAL A 314 -58.78 -11.96 -53.73
N GLN A 315 -58.47 -10.68 -53.61
CA GLN A 315 -57.20 -10.16 -53.11
C GLN A 315 -57.46 -9.38 -51.84
N LEU A 316 -56.68 -9.71 -50.76
CA LEU A 316 -56.68 -8.97 -49.51
C LEU A 316 -55.82 -7.69 -49.68
N TYR A 317 -56.25 -6.60 -49.11
CA TYR A 317 -55.54 -5.36 -49.03
C TYR A 317 -55.44 -4.89 -47.58
N ALA A 318 -54.29 -4.33 -47.20
CA ALA A 318 -54.11 -3.55 -45.98
C ALA A 318 -53.93 -2.10 -46.44
N GLY A 319 -54.90 -1.23 -46.15
CA GLY A 319 -54.99 0.04 -46.82
C GLY A 319 -55.01 -0.12 -48.36
N ASP A 320 -54.12 0.59 -49.06
CA ASP A 320 -54.00 0.48 -50.54
C ASP A 320 -52.95 -0.57 -50.99
N GLN A 321 -52.36 -1.32 -50.08
CA GLN A 321 -51.29 -2.31 -50.35
C GLN A 321 -51.88 -3.72 -50.47
N LYS A 322 -51.51 -4.46 -51.50
CA LYS A 322 -51.84 -5.89 -51.63
C LYS A 322 -51.15 -6.65 -50.50
N LEU A 323 -51.94 -7.49 -49.81
CA LEU A 323 -51.46 -8.36 -48.76
C LEU A 323 -51.61 -9.83 -49.17
N GLY A 324 -50.51 -10.55 -49.24
CA GLY A 324 -50.48 -11.95 -49.58
C GLY A 324 -50.80 -12.24 -51.04
N LYS A 325 -51.09 -13.53 -51.37
CA LYS A 325 -51.51 -13.99 -52.68
C LYS A 325 -53.03 -13.98 -52.82
N GLU A 326 -53.48 -13.83 -54.04
CA GLU A 326 -54.92 -14.03 -54.36
C GLU A 326 -55.40 -15.38 -53.87
N VAL A 327 -56.58 -15.38 -53.29
CA VAL A 327 -57.29 -16.64 -52.88
C VAL A 327 -58.42 -16.96 -53.88
N VAL A 328 -58.46 -18.19 -54.28
CA VAL A 328 -59.53 -18.70 -55.18
C VAL A 328 -60.69 -19.17 -54.32
N LEU A 329 -61.85 -18.61 -54.54
CA LEU A 329 -63.13 -19.10 -53.97
C LEU A 329 -63.87 -19.88 -55.02
N SER A 330 -64.25 -21.13 -54.72
CA SER A 330 -65.02 -22.04 -55.54
C SER A 330 -66.22 -22.61 -54.77
N ALA A 331 -67.20 -23.18 -55.49
CA ALA A 331 -68.40 -23.74 -54.90
C ALA A 331 -68.07 -24.99 -54.04
#